data_a232b945c69f876364377836af1828b7
#
_entry.id   a232b945c69f876364377836af1828b7
#
_cell.length_a   1.000
_cell.length_b   1.000
_cell.length_c   1.000
_cell.angle_alpha   90.00
_cell.angle_beta   90.00
_cell.angle_gamma   90.00
#
_symmetry.space_group_name_H-M   'P 1'
#
loop_
_entity.id
_entity.type
_entity.pdbx_description
1 polymer ?
#
loop_
_entity_poly.entity_id
_entity_poly.type
_entity_poly.pdbx_seq_one_letter_code
_entity_poly.pdbx_strand_id
1 'polypeptide(L)'
;MLRNLLEINLKIKGVKKMVDTKQESMESLILSDINDENLLVNSSPHIKDKLSTQSIMRDVLIALIPTSLVGVLVFGLRAIFIIATCAISAVISEYAFQKIAKKEITIKDLSAIVTGVLLALNLPINTPLWVACIGSIVAIVLVKQIFGGIGCN
;
A
#
# COMPACT_ATOMS: atom_id res chain seq x y z
N MET A 1 63.24 -31.20 32.30
CA MET A 1 62.22 -30.21 32.70
C MET A 1 62.00 -29.16 31.59
N LEU A 2 63.02 -28.53 31.03
CA LEU A 2 62.97 -27.56 29.99
C LEU A 2 62.32 -28.05 28.65
N ARG A 3 62.52 -29.31 28.28
CA ARG A 3 62.03 -29.94 27.08
C ARG A 3 60.48 -30.03 27.05
N ASN A 4 59.89 -30.37 28.21
CA ASN A 4 58.42 -30.42 28.32
C ASN A 4 57.78 -29.08 28.29
N LEU A 5 58.44 -28.03 28.79
CA LEU A 5 57.92 -26.63 28.68
C LEU A 5 57.94 -26.11 27.27
N LEU A 6 58.94 -26.49 26.46
CA LEU A 6 59.02 -26.15 25.04
C LEU A 6 57.91 -26.84 24.21
N GLU A 7 57.62 -28.12 24.46
CA GLU A 7 56.54 -28.84 23.82
C GLU A 7 55.17 -28.28 24.15
N ILE A 8 54.94 -27.91 25.41
CA ILE A 8 53.68 -27.27 25.83
C ILE A 8 53.51 -25.90 25.15
N ASN A 9 54.60 -25.12 25.04
CA ASN A 9 54.56 -23.81 24.43
C ASN A 9 54.30 -23.89 22.91
N LEU A 10 54.84 -24.89 22.23
CA LEU A 10 54.57 -25.17 20.81
C LEU A 10 53.11 -25.62 20.58
N LYS A 11 52.58 -26.46 21.47
CA LYS A 11 51.17 -26.89 21.41
C LYS A 11 50.22 -25.73 21.66
N ILE A 12 50.52 -24.87 22.63
CA ILE A 12 49.71 -23.66 22.89
C ILE A 12 49.74 -22.69 21.70
N LYS A 13 50.88 -22.48 21.06
CA LYS A 13 51.03 -21.68 19.85
C LYS A 13 50.23 -22.26 18.67
N GLY A 14 50.25 -23.59 18.52
CA GLY A 14 49.46 -24.28 17.49
C GLY A 14 47.94 -24.14 17.71
N VAL A 15 47.50 -24.32 18.95
CA VAL A 15 46.07 -24.14 19.31
C VAL A 15 45.64 -22.68 19.14
N LYS A 16 46.47 -21.71 19.56
CA LYS A 16 46.17 -20.30 19.36
C LYS A 16 46.02 -19.93 17.88
N LYS A 17 46.93 -20.41 17.03
CA LYS A 17 46.84 -20.19 15.57
C LYS A 17 45.59 -20.82 14.96
N MET A 18 45.16 -22.00 15.43
CA MET A 18 43.90 -22.63 14.97
C MET A 18 42.66 -21.82 15.40
N VAL A 19 42.68 -21.30 16.63
CA VAL A 19 41.59 -20.47 17.13
C VAL A 19 41.49 -19.16 16.33
N ASP A 20 42.62 -18.51 16.14
CA ASP A 20 42.67 -17.24 15.36
C ASP A 20 42.17 -17.45 13.91
N THR A 21 42.64 -18.52 13.24
CA THR A 21 42.16 -18.85 11.87
C THR A 21 40.66 -19.18 11.81
N LYS A 22 40.15 -19.87 12.87
CA LYS A 22 38.74 -20.20 12.94
C LYS A 22 37.88 -18.98 13.24
N GLN A 23 38.41 -18.02 13.97
CA GLN A 23 37.75 -16.75 14.28
C GLN A 23 37.69 -15.85 13.04
N GLU A 24 38.79 -15.75 12.27
CA GLU A 24 38.79 -15.03 10.98
C GLU A 24 37.81 -15.63 9.95
N SER A 25 37.74 -16.96 9.86
CA SER A 25 36.80 -17.62 8.95
C SER A 25 35.36 -17.47 9.40
N MET A 26 35.09 -17.42 10.71
CA MET A 26 33.74 -17.18 11.24
C MET A 26 33.32 -15.71 11.05
N GLU A 27 34.23 -14.78 11.23
CA GLU A 27 34.00 -13.35 11.03
C GLU A 27 33.75 -13.02 9.55
N SER A 28 34.47 -13.67 8.63
CA SER A 28 34.23 -13.55 7.20
C SER A 28 32.89 -14.14 6.75
N LEU A 29 32.44 -15.25 7.36
CA LEU A 29 31.13 -15.84 7.13
C LEU A 29 30.01 -14.93 7.66
N ILE A 30 30.16 -14.36 8.86
CA ILE A 30 29.21 -13.44 9.44
C ILE A 30 29.12 -12.15 8.59
N LEU A 31 30.27 -11.64 8.11
CA LEU A 31 30.29 -10.47 7.21
C LEU A 31 29.64 -10.76 5.85
N SER A 32 29.79 -11.98 5.32
CA SER A 32 29.10 -12.37 4.10
C SER A 32 27.58 -12.49 4.31
N ASP A 33 27.16 -13.10 5.42
CA ASP A 33 25.75 -13.20 5.77
C ASP A 33 25.11 -11.83 6.04
N ILE A 34 25.82 -10.91 6.72
CA ILE A 34 25.36 -9.54 6.95
C ILE A 34 25.26 -8.76 5.62
N ASN A 35 26.17 -8.95 4.69
CA ASN A 35 26.09 -8.34 3.37
C ASN A 35 24.93 -8.92 2.54
N ASP A 36 24.69 -10.23 2.66
CA ASP A 36 23.55 -10.88 2.00
C ASP A 36 22.21 -10.48 2.65
N GLU A 37 22.15 -10.32 3.99
CA GLU A 37 20.96 -9.80 4.67
C GLU A 37 20.69 -8.32 4.31
N ASN A 38 21.71 -7.49 4.16
CA ASN A 38 21.53 -6.11 3.70
C ASN A 38 21.06 -6.05 2.23
N LEU A 39 21.43 -7.02 1.40
CA LEU A 39 20.88 -7.20 0.06
C LEU A 39 19.44 -7.73 0.08
N LEU A 40 19.09 -8.58 1.06
CA LEU A 40 17.73 -9.10 1.24
C LEU A 40 16.77 -8.06 1.84
N VAL A 41 17.23 -7.15 2.69
CA VAL A 41 16.42 -6.05 3.24
C VAL A 41 16.16 -4.97 2.19
N ASN A 42 17.03 -4.82 1.19
CA ASN A 42 16.83 -3.89 0.09
C ASN A 42 16.14 -4.53 -1.12
N SER A 43 15.96 -5.83 -1.11
CA SER A 43 15.10 -6.58 -2.00
C SER A 43 13.78 -6.88 -1.29
N SER A 44 13.03 -5.84 -0.94
CA SER A 44 11.58 -5.95 -1.07
C SER A 44 11.37 -6.61 -2.44
N PRO A 45 10.69 -7.76 -2.53
CA PRO A 45 10.39 -8.32 -3.83
C PRO A 45 9.60 -7.26 -4.57
N HIS A 46 10.28 -6.48 -5.39
CA HIS A 46 9.66 -5.85 -6.51
C HIS A 46 9.26 -7.00 -7.44
N ILE A 47 8.28 -7.78 -7.00
CA ILE A 47 7.29 -8.27 -7.92
C ILE A 47 6.72 -6.95 -8.44
N LYS A 48 7.33 -6.45 -9.49
CA LYS A 48 6.70 -5.54 -10.41
C LYS A 48 5.64 -6.35 -11.13
N ASP A 49 4.70 -6.82 -10.36
CA ASP A 49 3.41 -7.14 -10.87
C ASP A 49 2.94 -5.80 -11.44
N LYS A 50 2.59 -5.82 -12.71
CA LYS A 50 2.10 -4.63 -13.45
C LYS A 50 0.74 -4.16 -12.91
N LEU A 51 0.51 -4.34 -11.61
CA LEU A 51 -0.66 -3.87 -10.89
C LEU A 51 -0.48 -2.38 -10.63
N SER A 52 -0.78 -1.61 -11.67
CA SER A 52 -1.00 -0.18 -11.53
C SER A 52 -2.15 0.05 -10.55
N THR A 53 -2.10 1.11 -9.75
CA THR A 53 -3.21 1.56 -8.89
C THR A 53 -4.53 1.59 -9.67
N GLN A 54 -4.49 1.95 -10.94
CA GLN A 54 -5.65 1.91 -11.84
C GLN A 54 -6.22 0.51 -12.04
N SER A 55 -5.36 -0.50 -12.18
CA SER A 55 -5.80 -1.89 -12.34
C SER A 55 -6.56 -2.37 -11.10
N ILE A 56 -6.00 -2.11 -9.92
CA ILE A 56 -6.62 -2.48 -8.65
C ILE A 56 -7.97 -1.76 -8.46
N MET A 57 -8.03 -0.45 -8.72
CA MET A 57 -9.26 0.32 -8.57
C MET A 57 -10.34 -0.12 -9.57
N ARG A 58 -9.95 -0.51 -10.79
CA ARG A 58 -10.85 -1.07 -11.79
C ARG A 58 -11.41 -2.43 -11.33
N ASP A 59 -10.58 -3.31 -10.78
CA ASP A 59 -11.00 -4.60 -10.29
C ASP A 59 -11.97 -4.46 -9.11
N VAL A 60 -11.75 -3.48 -8.22
CA VAL A 60 -12.69 -3.12 -7.15
C VAL A 60 -14.02 -2.64 -7.73
N LEU A 61 -14.02 -1.79 -8.76
CA LEU A 61 -15.26 -1.35 -9.41
C LEU A 61 -16.03 -2.52 -10.01
N ILE A 62 -15.34 -3.45 -10.67
CA ILE A 62 -15.96 -4.66 -11.22
C ILE A 62 -16.58 -5.51 -10.10
N ALA A 63 -15.88 -5.66 -8.97
CA ALA A 63 -16.40 -6.38 -7.80
C ALA A 63 -17.61 -5.69 -7.15
N LEU A 64 -17.76 -4.38 -7.28
CA LEU A 64 -18.92 -3.63 -6.79
C LEU A 64 -20.16 -3.70 -7.70
N ILE A 65 -19.99 -4.11 -8.97
CA ILE A 65 -21.11 -4.22 -9.93
C ILE A 65 -22.24 -5.14 -9.41
N PRO A 66 -21.96 -6.38 -8.96
CA PRO A 66 -23.03 -7.26 -8.51
C PRO A 66 -23.78 -6.70 -7.30
N THR A 67 -23.08 -6.07 -6.35
CA THR A 67 -23.70 -5.43 -5.18
C THR A 67 -24.56 -4.24 -5.60
N SER A 68 -24.09 -3.41 -6.53
CA SER A 68 -24.86 -2.30 -7.05
C SER A 68 -26.10 -2.75 -7.81
N LEU A 69 -25.99 -3.85 -8.59
CA LEU A 69 -27.14 -4.46 -9.30
C LEU A 69 -28.20 -4.95 -8.32
N VAL A 70 -27.81 -5.67 -7.28
CA VAL A 70 -28.76 -6.12 -6.23
C VAL A 70 -29.41 -4.91 -5.56
N GLY A 71 -28.64 -3.87 -5.24
CA GLY A 71 -29.19 -2.62 -4.70
C GLY A 71 -30.23 -1.99 -5.63
N VAL A 72 -29.97 -1.95 -6.93
CA VAL A 72 -30.94 -1.42 -7.93
C VAL A 72 -32.18 -2.32 -8.05
N LEU A 73 -32.03 -3.63 -8.02
CA LEU A 73 -33.17 -4.56 -8.09
C LEU A 73 -34.08 -4.45 -6.87
N VAL A 74 -33.49 -4.27 -5.68
CA VAL A 74 -34.25 -4.18 -4.41
C VAL A 74 -34.89 -2.79 -4.23
N PHE A 75 -34.14 -1.73 -4.53
CA PHE A 75 -34.52 -0.35 -4.24
C PHE A 75 -35.03 0.44 -5.46
N GLY A 76 -34.96 -0.14 -6.65
CA GLY A 76 -35.44 0.43 -7.89
C GLY A 76 -34.60 1.59 -8.42
N LEU A 77 -35.22 2.40 -9.30
CA LEU A 77 -34.55 3.49 -10.01
C LEU A 77 -33.91 4.55 -9.10
N ARG A 78 -34.42 4.74 -7.90
CA ARG A 78 -33.89 5.72 -6.96
C ARG A 78 -32.46 5.39 -6.52
N ALA A 79 -32.12 4.10 -6.41
CA ALA A 79 -30.75 3.67 -6.12
C ALA A 79 -29.79 4.09 -7.24
N ILE A 80 -30.22 4.00 -8.51
CA ILE A 80 -29.40 4.44 -9.64
C ILE A 80 -29.08 5.94 -9.53
N PHE A 81 -30.09 6.76 -9.23
CA PHE A 81 -29.88 8.21 -9.09
C PHE A 81 -28.92 8.55 -7.95
N ILE A 82 -28.99 7.85 -6.81
CA ILE A 82 -28.07 8.06 -5.68
C ILE A 82 -26.64 7.65 -6.08
N ILE A 83 -26.47 6.48 -6.69
CA ILE A 83 -25.15 6.00 -7.14
C ILE A 83 -24.54 6.96 -8.17
N ALA A 84 -25.31 7.36 -9.17
CA ALA A 84 -24.86 8.29 -10.20
C ALA A 84 -24.49 9.66 -9.61
N THR A 85 -25.32 10.22 -8.72
CA THR A 85 -25.04 11.51 -8.07
C THR A 85 -23.79 11.45 -7.22
N CYS A 86 -23.59 10.40 -6.41
CA CYS A 86 -22.39 10.24 -5.59
C CYS A 86 -21.13 10.07 -6.46
N ALA A 87 -21.19 9.26 -7.51
CA ALA A 87 -20.04 9.03 -8.39
C ALA A 87 -19.65 10.30 -9.15
N ILE A 88 -20.62 11.00 -9.75
CA ILE A 88 -20.37 12.23 -10.51
C ILE A 88 -19.84 13.35 -9.60
N SER A 89 -20.48 13.57 -8.43
CA SER A 89 -20.04 14.60 -7.48
C SER A 89 -18.66 14.31 -6.90
N ALA A 90 -18.32 13.03 -6.68
CA ALA A 90 -17.00 12.62 -6.23
C ALA A 90 -15.91 12.96 -7.27
N VAL A 91 -16.14 12.64 -8.55
CA VAL A 91 -15.20 12.96 -9.63
C VAL A 91 -15.05 14.47 -9.82
N ILE A 92 -16.14 15.22 -9.81
CA ILE A 92 -16.10 16.67 -9.95
C ILE A 92 -15.35 17.33 -8.80
N SER A 93 -15.59 16.89 -7.56
CA SER A 93 -14.91 17.44 -6.38
C SER A 93 -13.42 17.13 -6.37
N GLU A 94 -13.01 15.93 -6.81
CA GLU A 94 -11.60 15.57 -6.94
C GLU A 94 -10.92 16.46 -7.99
N TYR A 95 -11.53 16.60 -9.16
CA TYR A 95 -11.00 17.46 -10.22
C TYR A 95 -10.86 18.92 -9.77
N ALA A 96 -11.92 19.48 -9.18
CA ALA A 96 -11.93 20.85 -8.71
C ALA A 96 -10.81 21.08 -7.65
N PHE A 97 -10.68 20.17 -6.69
CA PHE A 97 -9.67 20.29 -5.65
C PHE A 97 -8.24 20.19 -6.22
N GLN A 98 -7.98 19.21 -7.09
CA GLN A 98 -6.65 19.04 -7.69
C GLN A 98 -6.24 20.24 -8.53
N LYS A 99 -7.20 20.83 -9.27
CA LYS A 99 -6.98 22.04 -10.05
C LYS A 99 -6.67 23.27 -9.17
N ILE A 100 -7.40 23.44 -8.07
CA ILE A 100 -7.18 24.53 -7.10
C ILE A 100 -5.85 24.36 -6.37
N ALA A 101 -5.55 23.14 -5.93
CA ALA A 101 -4.34 22.81 -5.18
C ALA A 101 -3.08 22.69 -6.07
N LYS A 102 -3.21 22.87 -7.40
CA LYS A 102 -2.13 22.72 -8.40
C LYS A 102 -1.39 21.37 -8.26
N LYS A 103 -2.10 20.33 -7.85
CA LYS A 103 -1.60 18.95 -7.78
C LYS A 103 -1.74 18.26 -9.14
N GLU A 104 -0.99 17.18 -9.32
CA GLU A 104 -1.16 16.34 -10.52
C GLU A 104 -2.58 15.77 -10.56
N ILE A 105 -3.14 15.73 -11.77
CA ILE A 105 -4.51 15.27 -12.01
C ILE A 105 -4.52 13.74 -12.00
N THR A 106 -4.99 13.13 -10.90
CA THR A 106 -5.04 11.67 -10.69
C THR A 106 -6.42 11.05 -10.96
N ILE A 107 -7.28 11.73 -11.71
CA ILE A 107 -8.64 11.23 -12.05
C ILE A 107 -8.58 9.86 -12.74
N LYS A 108 -7.49 9.59 -13.48
CA LYS A 108 -7.26 8.31 -14.15
C LYS A 108 -7.18 7.12 -13.21
N ASP A 109 -6.94 7.33 -11.92
CA ASP A 109 -6.83 6.27 -10.93
C ASP A 109 -8.18 5.64 -10.54
N LEU A 110 -9.31 6.18 -11.04
CA LEU A 110 -10.67 5.71 -10.77
C LEU A 110 -11.07 5.71 -9.27
N SER A 111 -10.19 6.14 -8.39
CA SER A 111 -10.38 6.08 -6.94
C SER A 111 -11.54 6.96 -6.43
N ALA A 112 -11.82 8.11 -7.11
CA ALA A 112 -12.98 8.94 -6.79
C ALA A 112 -14.29 8.22 -7.10
N ILE A 113 -14.35 7.49 -8.21
CA ILE A 113 -15.52 6.70 -8.59
C ILE A 113 -15.77 5.59 -7.57
N VAL A 114 -14.71 4.85 -7.19
CA VAL A 114 -14.80 3.82 -6.12
C VAL A 114 -15.36 4.41 -4.85
N THR A 115 -14.82 5.55 -4.39
CA THR A 115 -15.27 6.23 -3.18
C THR A 115 -16.73 6.68 -3.30
N GLY A 116 -17.12 7.24 -4.44
CA GLY A 116 -18.50 7.67 -4.69
C GLY A 116 -19.49 6.52 -4.69
N VAL A 117 -19.16 5.39 -5.32
CA VAL A 117 -20.01 4.19 -5.35
C VAL A 117 -20.12 3.57 -3.95
N LEU A 118 -19.01 3.42 -3.22
CA LEU A 118 -19.02 2.92 -1.85
C LEU A 118 -19.86 3.78 -0.92
N LEU A 119 -19.75 5.10 -1.04
CA LEU A 119 -20.59 6.03 -0.27
C LEU A 119 -22.05 5.84 -0.60
N ALA A 120 -22.40 5.75 -1.89
CA ALA A 120 -23.78 5.55 -2.34
C ALA A 120 -24.41 4.28 -1.77
N LEU A 121 -23.64 3.19 -1.73
CA LEU A 121 -24.11 1.90 -1.18
C LEU A 121 -24.30 1.93 0.36
N ASN A 122 -23.68 2.88 1.05
CA ASN A 122 -23.85 3.09 2.49
C ASN A 122 -24.97 4.09 2.83
N LEU A 123 -25.51 4.82 1.85
CA LEU A 123 -26.58 5.78 2.09
C LEU A 123 -27.95 5.11 2.06
N PRO A 124 -28.87 5.49 2.97
CA PRO A 124 -30.25 5.03 2.92
C PRO A 124 -30.96 5.57 1.67
N ILE A 125 -31.85 4.74 1.11
CA ILE A 125 -32.58 5.04 -0.13
C ILE A 125 -33.42 6.33 -0.07
N ASN A 126 -33.83 6.73 1.12
CA ASN A 126 -34.63 7.94 1.34
C ASN A 126 -33.78 9.22 1.38
N THR A 127 -32.45 9.11 1.26
CA THR A 127 -31.55 10.26 1.27
C THR A 127 -31.86 11.20 0.09
N PRO A 128 -32.06 12.51 0.35
CA PRO A 128 -32.17 13.49 -0.72
C PRO A 128 -30.88 13.56 -1.54
N LEU A 129 -30.97 13.75 -2.85
CA LEU A 129 -29.80 13.77 -3.74
C LEU A 129 -28.78 14.86 -3.40
N TRP A 130 -29.24 16.00 -2.86
CA TRP A 130 -28.32 17.07 -2.43
C TRP A 130 -27.45 16.67 -1.23
N VAL A 131 -27.98 15.86 -0.30
CA VAL A 131 -27.22 15.32 0.83
C VAL A 131 -26.17 14.32 0.32
N ALA A 132 -26.54 13.46 -0.63
CA ALA A 132 -25.61 12.53 -1.29
C ALA A 132 -24.48 13.29 -2.00
N CYS A 133 -24.79 14.39 -2.67
CA CYS A 133 -23.81 15.27 -3.33
C CYS A 133 -22.84 15.90 -2.31
N ILE A 134 -23.36 16.53 -1.26
CA ILE A 134 -22.52 17.15 -0.22
C ILE A 134 -21.67 16.08 0.49
N GLY A 135 -22.22 14.93 0.83
CA GLY A 135 -21.49 13.82 1.44
C GLY A 135 -20.32 13.36 0.59
N SER A 136 -20.51 13.27 -0.73
CA SER A 136 -19.43 12.90 -1.67
C SER A 136 -18.34 13.96 -1.75
N ILE A 137 -18.70 15.24 -1.78
CA ILE A 137 -17.75 16.36 -1.77
C ILE A 137 -16.90 16.33 -0.49
N VAL A 138 -17.55 16.18 0.67
CA VAL A 138 -16.87 16.12 1.97
C VAL A 138 -15.93 14.90 2.01
N ALA A 139 -16.38 13.73 1.59
CA ALA A 139 -15.59 12.51 1.56
C ALA A 139 -14.31 12.68 0.71
N ILE A 140 -14.42 13.28 -0.47
CA ILE A 140 -13.27 13.47 -1.34
C ILE A 140 -12.37 14.60 -0.84
N VAL A 141 -12.93 15.77 -0.53
CA VAL A 141 -12.12 16.95 -0.19
C VAL A 141 -11.48 16.81 1.19
N LEU A 142 -12.27 16.51 2.22
CA LEU A 142 -11.75 16.41 3.59
C LEU A 142 -10.98 15.12 3.81
N VAL A 143 -11.58 13.97 3.54
CA VAL A 143 -10.99 12.68 3.92
C VAL A 143 -9.86 12.28 2.98
N LYS A 144 -10.05 12.41 1.67
CA LYS A 144 -9.06 11.95 0.69
C LYS A 144 -7.97 12.97 0.41
N GLN A 145 -8.31 14.23 0.19
CA GLN A 145 -7.38 15.22 -0.33
C GLN A 145 -6.63 16.00 0.76
N ILE A 146 -7.26 16.33 1.89
CA ILE A 146 -6.62 17.05 2.99
C ILE A 146 -5.66 16.13 3.74
N PHE A 147 -6.01 14.86 3.96
CA PHE A 147 -5.15 13.89 4.62
C PHE A 147 -4.03 13.31 3.74
N GLY A 148 -3.78 13.88 2.56
CA GLY A 148 -2.59 13.60 1.74
C GLY A 148 -2.80 12.67 0.54
N GLY A 149 -4.00 12.15 0.31
CA GLY A 149 -4.29 11.25 -0.81
C GLY A 149 -3.96 9.78 -0.54
N ILE A 150 -4.02 8.96 -1.61
CA ILE A 150 -3.75 7.52 -1.53
C ILE A 150 -2.26 7.31 -1.25
N GLY A 151 -1.95 6.59 -0.16
CA GLY A 151 -0.58 6.20 0.17
C GLY A 151 0.18 7.12 1.13
N CYS A 152 -0.42 8.20 1.62
CA CYS A 152 0.20 9.12 2.58
C CYS A 152 -0.23 8.90 4.04
N ASN A 153 -0.91 7.81 4.32
CA ASN A 153 -1.33 7.45 5.68
C ASN A 153 -0.34 6.51 6.34
#